data_91431f4a507ca41e312c4e3158d394eb
#
_entry.id   91431f4a507ca41e312c4e3158d394eb
#
_cell.length_a   1.000
_cell.length_b   1.000
_cell.length_c   1.000
_cell.angle_alpha   90.00
_cell.angle_beta   90.00
_cell.angle_gamma   90.00
#
_symmetry.space_group_name_H-M   'P 1'
#
loop_
_entity.id
_entity.type
_entity.pdbx_description
1 polymer ?
#
loop_
_entity_poly.entity_id
_entity_poly.type
_entity_poly.pdbx_seq_one_letter_code
_entity_poly.pdbx_strand_id
1 'polypeptide(L)'
;IERKTIVFDFDKEKIKLTEQQLVKIVDDCNSDIRRIFFILQDILNQKTTITDDNLDKLLLDYQKKNYDLSIYDSTNYIINCECTENKEKRIIDLFENDRCLLPQMVHENYISNILSRKNEKHKLNSVYKITKSLYLCDFIDKYIYTNQNWDLQKIQPFFGAVFPNYYLNQCGETTKSNEILFSKCLGKTSSQYTNYKNFEKLTFELYNKIYDYDDINLIFKQIYYQIELDTPESIAKGKKLAQIYNVNFKSLEKMSKFSKLRPKPEIPKIRKIFTVVKPSKTIDTIPAI
;
A
#
# COMPACT_ATOMS: atom_id res chain seq x y z
N ILE A 1 17.25 12.70 -11.96
CA ILE A 1 15.91 13.34 -11.94
C ILE A 1 16.15 14.81 -11.66
N GLU A 2 16.08 15.65 -12.70
CA GLU A 2 16.15 17.11 -12.57
C GLU A 2 14.97 17.57 -11.71
N ARG A 3 15.28 18.21 -10.58
CA ARG A 3 14.27 18.88 -9.76
C ARG A 3 13.83 20.13 -10.52
N LYS A 4 12.65 20.10 -11.12
CA LYS A 4 12.04 21.33 -11.68
C LYS A 4 11.69 22.22 -10.50
N THR A 5 12.41 23.33 -10.35
CA THR A 5 12.11 24.36 -9.38
C THR A 5 10.92 25.16 -9.95
N ILE A 6 9.81 25.16 -9.22
CA ILE A 6 8.65 26.01 -9.56
C ILE A 6 8.96 27.38 -8.93
N VAL A 7 9.16 28.37 -9.78
CA VAL A 7 9.35 29.77 -9.34
C VAL A 7 7.97 30.44 -9.38
N PHE A 8 7.50 30.87 -8.20
CA PHE A 8 6.27 31.67 -8.10
C PHE A 8 6.67 33.14 -8.10
N ASP A 9 6.10 33.93 -9.03
CA ASP A 9 6.41 35.33 -9.19
C ASP A 9 5.40 36.16 -8.39
N PHE A 10 5.73 36.50 -7.15
CA PHE A 10 4.90 37.24 -6.21
C PHE A 10 4.60 38.67 -6.70
N ASP A 11 5.51 39.28 -7.45
CA ASP A 11 5.35 40.64 -7.94
C ASP A 11 4.27 40.71 -9.04
N LYS A 12 4.21 39.71 -9.90
CA LYS A 12 3.15 39.62 -10.94
C LYS A 12 1.78 39.35 -10.33
N GLU A 13 1.70 38.56 -9.30
CA GLU A 13 0.45 38.22 -8.60
C GLU A 13 0.06 39.31 -7.56
N LYS A 14 0.88 40.34 -7.35
CA LYS A 14 0.66 41.44 -6.39
C LYS A 14 0.47 40.98 -4.94
N ILE A 15 1.10 39.87 -4.55
CA ILE A 15 1.10 39.40 -3.19
C ILE A 15 2.30 39.99 -2.46
N LYS A 16 2.05 40.67 -1.34
CA LYS A 16 3.09 41.23 -0.47
C LYS A 16 3.20 40.34 0.78
N LEU A 17 4.12 39.42 0.77
CA LEU A 17 4.46 38.56 1.90
C LEU A 17 5.93 38.72 2.25
N THR A 18 6.24 38.68 3.53
CA THR A 18 7.62 38.62 4.01
C THR A 18 8.17 37.21 3.88
N GLU A 19 9.49 37.06 3.79
CA GLU A 19 10.13 35.75 3.73
C GLU A 19 9.75 34.85 4.92
N GLN A 20 9.63 35.45 6.12
CA GLN A 20 9.20 34.73 7.33
C GLN A 20 7.77 34.21 7.23
N GLN A 21 6.85 34.98 6.66
CA GLN A 21 5.46 34.55 6.43
C GLN A 21 5.38 33.42 5.40
N LEU A 22 6.21 33.45 4.37
CA LEU A 22 6.32 32.37 3.39
C LEU A 22 6.82 31.07 3.99
N VAL A 23 7.89 31.13 4.76
CA VAL A 23 8.42 29.96 5.48
C VAL A 23 7.34 29.36 6.38
N LYS A 24 6.62 30.20 7.13
CA LYS A 24 5.53 29.76 8.00
C LYS A 24 4.39 29.06 7.23
N ILE A 25 4.00 29.57 6.05
CA ILE A 25 3.00 28.92 5.18
C ILE A 25 3.49 27.56 4.68
N VAL A 26 4.76 27.48 4.25
CA VAL A 26 5.36 26.24 3.74
C VAL A 26 5.44 25.16 4.82
N ASP A 27 5.85 25.54 6.02
CA ASP A 27 5.97 24.63 7.18
C ASP A 27 4.58 24.13 7.61
N ASP A 28 3.60 25.03 7.71
CA ASP A 28 2.22 24.66 8.09
C ASP A 28 1.56 23.73 7.04
N CYS A 29 1.89 23.92 5.78
CA CYS A 29 1.40 23.07 4.69
C CYS A 29 2.16 21.75 4.54
N ASN A 30 3.17 21.44 5.35
CA ASN A 30 4.05 20.29 5.16
C ASN A 30 4.61 20.21 3.71
N SER A 31 4.93 21.34 3.11
CA SER A 31 5.42 21.45 1.72
C SER A 31 4.42 20.95 0.64
N ASP A 32 3.13 20.85 0.96
CA ASP A 32 2.10 20.55 -0.05
C ASP A 32 1.84 21.77 -0.94
N ILE A 33 2.34 21.69 -2.17
CA ILE A 33 2.28 22.76 -3.17
C ILE A 33 0.82 23.18 -3.45
N ARG A 34 -0.13 22.24 -3.52
CA ARG A 34 -1.54 22.56 -3.82
C ARG A 34 -2.15 23.37 -2.68
N ARG A 35 -1.86 22.98 -1.45
CA ARG A 35 -2.35 23.66 -0.25
C ARG A 35 -1.76 25.07 -0.16
N ILE A 36 -0.47 25.23 -0.44
CA ILE A 36 0.20 26.54 -0.53
C ILE A 36 -0.52 27.45 -1.55
N PHE A 37 -0.82 26.95 -2.75
CA PHE A 37 -1.52 27.73 -3.76
C PHE A 37 -2.92 28.16 -3.31
N PHE A 38 -3.70 27.31 -2.66
CA PHE A 38 -5.00 27.68 -2.13
C PHE A 38 -4.92 28.79 -1.09
N ILE A 39 -3.97 28.70 -0.16
CA ILE A 39 -3.73 29.73 0.85
C ILE A 39 -3.33 31.04 0.19
N LEU A 40 -2.40 31.02 -0.78
CA LEU A 40 -2.00 32.21 -1.53
C LEU A 40 -3.16 32.83 -2.32
N GLN A 41 -4.04 32.01 -2.88
CA GLN A 41 -5.24 32.48 -3.58
C GLN A 41 -6.23 33.15 -2.62
N ASP A 42 -6.45 32.60 -1.44
CA ASP A 42 -7.31 33.21 -0.43
C ASP A 42 -6.72 34.52 0.08
N ILE A 43 -5.40 34.60 0.22
CA ILE A 43 -4.69 35.84 0.53
C ILE A 43 -4.93 36.91 -0.53
N LEU A 44 -4.85 36.56 -1.81
CA LEU A 44 -5.16 37.46 -2.93
C LEU A 44 -6.58 37.95 -2.90
N ASN A 45 -7.53 37.06 -2.61
CA ASN A 45 -8.97 37.41 -2.64
C ASN A 45 -9.33 38.37 -1.50
N GLN A 46 -8.63 38.34 -0.37
CA GLN A 46 -8.92 39.23 0.77
C GLN A 46 -8.48 40.69 0.54
N LYS A 47 -7.66 40.98 -0.49
CA LYS A 47 -7.22 42.34 -0.91
C LYS A 47 -6.65 43.21 0.22
N THR A 48 -6.35 42.67 1.39
CA THR A 48 -5.85 43.36 2.55
C THR A 48 -4.35 43.07 2.75
N THR A 49 -3.60 44.01 3.30
CA THR A 49 -2.24 43.78 3.76
C THR A 49 -2.28 42.72 4.89
N ILE A 50 -1.59 41.63 4.68
CA ILE A 50 -1.59 40.52 5.65
C ILE A 50 -0.71 40.88 6.82
N THR A 51 -1.33 40.97 8.00
CA THR A 51 -0.65 41.01 9.28
C THR A 51 -0.41 39.57 9.77
N ASP A 52 0.59 39.38 10.62
CA ASP A 52 0.91 38.03 11.16
C ASP A 52 -0.28 37.42 11.89
N ASP A 53 -1.06 38.23 12.64
CA ASP A 53 -2.28 37.77 13.33
C ASP A 53 -3.37 37.27 12.37
N ASN A 54 -3.53 37.91 11.20
CA ASN A 54 -4.50 37.48 10.19
C ASN A 54 -4.03 36.23 9.48
N LEU A 55 -2.73 36.11 9.24
CA LEU A 55 -2.13 34.90 8.69
C LEU A 55 -2.34 33.72 9.64
N ASP A 56 -2.10 33.90 10.94
CA ASP A 56 -2.28 32.85 11.95
C ASP A 56 -3.73 32.38 12.03
N LYS A 57 -4.69 33.28 12.00
CA LYS A 57 -6.11 32.92 11.96
C LYS A 57 -6.46 32.12 10.69
N LEU A 58 -5.95 32.55 9.55
CA LEU A 58 -6.18 31.87 8.27
C LEU A 58 -5.57 30.47 8.28
N LEU A 59 -4.33 30.32 8.75
CA LEU A 59 -3.68 29.02 8.89
C LEU A 59 -4.41 28.11 9.87
N LEU A 60 -4.88 28.63 11.00
CA LEU A 60 -5.70 27.88 11.96
C LEU A 60 -7.01 27.38 11.37
N ASP A 61 -7.68 28.19 10.54
CA ASP A 61 -8.91 27.78 9.85
C ASP A 61 -8.65 26.70 8.79
N TYR A 62 -7.50 26.77 8.10
CA TYR A 62 -7.05 25.71 7.21
C TYR A 62 -6.65 24.43 7.96
N GLN A 63 -6.00 24.56 9.11
CA GLN A 63 -5.68 23.42 9.99
C GLN A 63 -6.94 22.72 10.50
N LYS A 64 -7.97 23.48 10.89
CA LYS A 64 -9.26 22.90 11.34
C LYS A 64 -9.98 22.13 10.22
N LYS A 65 -9.84 22.56 8.96
CA LYS A 65 -10.47 21.91 7.80
C LYS A 65 -9.73 20.68 7.27
N ASN A 66 -8.40 20.60 7.46
CA ASN A 66 -7.53 19.59 6.84
C ASN A 66 -6.57 18.97 7.86
N TYR A 67 -7.12 18.28 8.85
CA TYR A 67 -6.32 17.37 9.68
C TYR A 67 -6.11 16.05 8.92
N ASP A 68 -5.40 16.08 7.82
CA ASP A 68 -4.86 14.89 7.17
C ASP A 68 -3.68 14.37 8.00
N LEU A 69 -4.02 13.71 9.11
CA LEU A 69 -3.03 12.93 9.83
C LEU A 69 -2.54 11.80 8.91
N SER A 70 -1.24 11.52 8.98
CA SER A 70 -0.72 10.33 8.31
C SER A 70 -1.46 9.09 8.78
N ILE A 71 -1.50 8.04 7.98
CA ILE A 71 -2.16 6.78 8.36
C ILE A 71 -1.56 6.20 9.66
N TYR A 72 -0.27 6.43 9.91
CA TYR A 72 0.42 6.03 11.13
C TYR A 72 -0.07 6.83 12.34
N ASP A 73 -0.18 8.15 12.21
CA ASP A 73 -0.67 9.03 13.28
C ASP A 73 -2.14 8.78 13.58
N SER A 74 -2.96 8.56 12.54
CA SER A 74 -4.37 8.19 12.67
C SER A 74 -4.52 6.86 13.42
N THR A 75 -3.71 5.86 13.08
CA THR A 75 -3.69 4.56 13.76
C THR A 75 -3.23 4.72 15.21
N ASN A 76 -2.16 5.47 15.44
CA ASN A 76 -1.65 5.74 16.77
C ASN A 76 -2.69 6.45 17.65
N TYR A 77 -3.40 7.43 17.09
CA TYR A 77 -4.48 8.11 17.76
C TYR A 77 -5.59 7.14 18.15
N ILE A 78 -6.11 6.32 17.22
CA ILE A 78 -7.18 5.36 17.47
C ILE A 78 -6.81 4.35 18.56
N ILE A 79 -5.56 3.85 18.53
CA ILE A 79 -5.13 2.83 19.47
C ILE A 79 -4.90 3.39 20.89
N ASN A 80 -4.44 4.64 21.02
CA ASN A 80 -3.97 5.18 22.29
C ASN A 80 -4.88 6.26 22.89
N CYS A 81 -5.83 6.84 22.14
CA CYS A 81 -6.71 7.86 22.73
C CYS A 81 -7.68 7.24 23.74
N GLU A 82 -8.00 8.00 24.77
CA GLU A 82 -9.07 7.63 25.71
C GLU A 82 -10.44 7.68 25.02
N CYS A 83 -11.33 6.77 25.38
CA CYS A 83 -12.68 6.72 24.84
C CYS A 83 -13.58 7.75 25.54
N THR A 84 -13.81 8.89 24.87
CA THR A 84 -14.75 9.94 25.30
C THR A 84 -15.59 10.38 24.10
N GLU A 85 -16.81 10.88 24.31
CA GLU A 85 -17.74 11.28 23.22
C GLU A 85 -17.12 12.24 22.19
N ASN A 86 -16.34 13.22 22.65
CA ASN A 86 -15.67 14.17 21.74
C ASN A 86 -14.58 13.50 20.89
N LYS A 87 -13.92 12.46 21.42
CA LYS A 87 -12.87 11.73 20.70
C LYS A 87 -13.44 10.69 19.75
N GLU A 88 -14.64 10.15 20.03
CA GLU A 88 -15.35 9.22 19.15
C GLU A 88 -15.63 9.85 17.79
N LYS A 89 -16.17 11.07 17.75
CA LYS A 89 -16.40 11.79 16.50
C LYS A 89 -15.11 11.94 15.69
N ARG A 90 -14.01 12.29 16.37
CA ARG A 90 -12.71 12.41 15.70
C ARG A 90 -12.19 11.06 15.16
N ILE A 91 -12.42 9.96 15.87
CA ILE A 91 -12.07 8.60 15.37
C ILE A 91 -12.85 8.29 14.10
N ILE A 92 -14.13 8.65 14.03
CA ILE A 92 -14.98 8.48 12.85
C ILE A 92 -14.44 9.33 11.70
N ASP A 93 -14.13 10.61 11.92
CA ASP A 93 -13.58 11.51 10.91
C ASP A 93 -12.24 10.98 10.34
N LEU A 94 -11.35 10.47 11.21
CA LEU A 94 -10.09 9.85 10.79
C LEU A 94 -10.30 8.57 9.98
N PHE A 95 -11.30 7.77 10.35
CA PHE A 95 -11.64 6.56 9.60
C PHE A 95 -12.16 6.89 8.20
N GLU A 96 -12.89 7.99 8.06
CA GLU A 96 -13.41 8.42 6.76
C GLU A 96 -12.34 8.82 5.75
N ASN A 97 -11.15 9.25 6.21
CA ASN A 97 -10.04 9.59 5.34
C ASN A 97 -9.46 8.35 4.63
N ASP A 98 -9.41 7.19 5.30
CA ASP A 98 -8.93 5.94 4.69
C ASP A 98 -9.67 4.71 5.26
N ARG A 99 -10.86 4.46 4.75
CA ARG A 99 -11.75 3.39 5.20
C ARG A 99 -11.20 1.98 4.93
N CYS A 100 -10.34 1.83 3.91
CA CYS A 100 -9.81 0.53 3.52
C CYS A 100 -8.57 0.13 4.32
N LEU A 101 -7.65 1.07 4.52
CA LEU A 101 -6.35 0.76 5.12
C LEU A 101 -6.38 0.86 6.64
N LEU A 102 -7.14 1.81 7.20
CA LEU A 102 -7.14 2.07 8.64
C LEU A 102 -7.56 0.85 9.48
N PRO A 103 -8.63 0.09 9.15
CA PRO A 103 -8.96 -1.15 9.87
C PRO A 103 -7.84 -2.19 9.83
N GLN A 104 -7.13 -2.28 8.70
CA GLN A 104 -5.99 -3.20 8.55
C GLN A 104 -4.79 -2.76 9.40
N MET A 105 -4.56 -1.45 9.52
CA MET A 105 -3.53 -0.90 10.40
C MET A 105 -3.88 -1.16 11.87
N VAL A 106 -5.13 -0.98 12.27
CA VAL A 106 -5.62 -1.34 13.62
C VAL A 106 -5.42 -2.83 13.86
N HIS A 107 -5.77 -3.68 12.88
CA HIS A 107 -5.60 -5.13 12.98
C HIS A 107 -4.13 -5.56 13.16
N GLU A 108 -3.19 -4.91 12.51
CA GLU A 108 -1.76 -5.25 12.68
C GLU A 108 -1.23 -4.87 14.07
N ASN A 109 -1.75 -3.79 14.68
CA ASN A 109 -1.15 -3.16 15.84
C ASN A 109 -1.87 -3.42 17.18
N TYR A 110 -3.15 -3.86 17.18
CA TYR A 110 -3.93 -3.96 18.43
C TYR A 110 -3.38 -5.01 19.41
N ILE A 111 -2.82 -6.13 18.93
CA ILE A 111 -2.29 -7.19 19.79
C ILE A 111 -1.09 -6.69 20.59
N SER A 112 -0.10 -6.08 19.90
CA SER A 112 1.09 -5.53 20.55
C SER A 112 0.71 -4.45 21.58
N ASN A 113 -0.30 -3.64 21.27
CA ASN A 113 -0.82 -2.64 22.18
C ASN A 113 -1.51 -3.27 23.42
N ILE A 114 -2.37 -4.29 23.25
CA ILE A 114 -3.01 -4.99 24.37
C ILE A 114 -1.96 -5.61 25.30
N LEU A 115 -0.91 -6.22 24.74
CA LEU A 115 0.15 -6.85 25.55
C LEU A 115 0.89 -5.82 26.43
N SER A 116 1.01 -4.57 25.96
CA SER A 116 1.65 -3.48 26.71
C SER A 116 0.74 -2.81 27.75
N ARG A 117 -0.53 -3.19 27.86
CA ARG A 117 -1.49 -2.60 28.83
C ARG A 117 -1.47 -3.30 30.19
N LYS A 118 -1.87 -2.56 31.24
CA LYS A 118 -1.73 -3.00 32.63
C LYS A 118 -2.74 -4.06 33.07
N ASN A 119 -3.97 -4.06 32.54
CA ASN A 119 -5.07 -4.89 33.06
C ASN A 119 -5.13 -6.26 32.38
N GLU A 120 -4.51 -7.26 32.99
CA GLU A 120 -4.44 -8.63 32.46
C GLU A 120 -5.82 -9.31 32.33
N LYS A 121 -6.75 -9.04 33.23
CA LYS A 121 -8.04 -9.75 33.29
C LYS A 121 -8.90 -9.56 32.05
N HIS A 122 -8.78 -8.41 31.37
CA HIS A 122 -9.60 -8.07 30.21
C HIS A 122 -8.92 -8.35 28.87
N LYS A 123 -7.60 -8.62 28.84
CA LYS A 123 -6.83 -8.75 27.59
C LYS A 123 -7.41 -9.76 26.62
N LEU A 124 -7.64 -11.01 27.05
CA LEU A 124 -8.16 -12.06 26.17
C LEU A 124 -9.55 -11.75 25.62
N ASN A 125 -10.44 -11.23 26.48
CA ASN A 125 -11.78 -10.84 26.09
C ASN A 125 -11.76 -9.66 25.10
N SER A 126 -10.89 -8.69 25.32
CA SER A 126 -10.69 -7.56 24.40
C SER A 126 -10.14 -8.01 23.06
N VAL A 127 -9.15 -8.92 23.02
CA VAL A 127 -8.67 -9.51 21.77
C VAL A 127 -9.82 -10.15 21.00
N TYR A 128 -10.64 -10.98 21.66
CA TYR A 128 -11.78 -11.63 21.02
C TYR A 128 -12.78 -10.60 20.45
N LYS A 129 -13.15 -9.59 21.25
CA LYS A 129 -14.12 -8.57 20.85
C LYS A 129 -13.59 -7.69 19.71
N ILE A 130 -12.31 -7.31 19.73
CA ILE A 130 -11.68 -6.53 18.68
C ILE A 130 -11.61 -7.34 17.38
N THR A 131 -11.17 -8.62 17.46
CA THR A 131 -11.14 -9.49 16.29
C THR A 131 -12.52 -9.64 15.66
N LYS A 132 -13.56 -9.84 16.49
CA LYS A 132 -14.96 -9.92 16.01
C LYS A 132 -15.41 -8.61 15.37
N SER A 133 -15.04 -7.47 15.95
CA SER A 133 -15.39 -6.14 15.43
C SER A 133 -14.74 -5.91 14.06
N LEU A 134 -13.44 -6.18 13.94
CA LEU A 134 -12.72 -6.03 12.67
C LEU A 134 -13.21 -6.99 11.59
N TYR A 135 -13.57 -8.24 11.96
CA TYR A 135 -14.23 -9.17 11.06
C TYR A 135 -15.57 -8.62 10.51
N LEU A 136 -16.38 -8.03 11.39
CA LEU A 136 -17.65 -7.41 10.96
C LEU A 136 -17.39 -6.17 10.07
N CYS A 137 -16.36 -5.40 10.35
CA CYS A 137 -15.96 -4.28 9.50
C CYS A 137 -15.62 -4.75 8.08
N ASP A 138 -14.82 -5.81 7.95
CA ASP A 138 -14.43 -6.41 6.67
C ASP A 138 -15.65 -7.01 5.93
N PHE A 139 -16.55 -7.66 6.67
CA PHE A 139 -17.80 -8.19 6.12
C PHE A 139 -18.71 -7.06 5.59
N ILE A 140 -18.86 -5.96 6.34
CA ILE A 140 -19.62 -4.78 5.94
C ILE A 140 -19.00 -4.15 4.70
N ASP A 141 -17.67 -4.00 4.66
CA ASP A 141 -16.94 -3.48 3.51
C ASP A 141 -17.23 -4.29 2.24
N LYS A 142 -17.08 -5.60 2.33
CA LYS A 142 -17.43 -6.51 1.22
C LYS A 142 -18.87 -6.33 0.77
N TYR A 143 -19.81 -6.23 1.71
CA TYR A 143 -21.23 -6.09 1.41
C TYR A 143 -21.57 -4.75 0.75
N ILE A 144 -20.93 -3.65 1.18
CA ILE A 144 -21.08 -2.32 0.58
C ILE A 144 -20.75 -2.38 -0.92
N TYR A 145 -19.57 -2.93 -1.26
CA TYR A 145 -19.13 -2.97 -2.66
C TYR A 145 -19.86 -4.02 -3.51
N THR A 146 -20.20 -5.19 -2.94
CA THR A 146 -20.90 -6.24 -3.69
C THR A 146 -22.33 -5.85 -4.01
N ASN A 147 -23.03 -5.22 -3.05
CA ASN A 147 -24.45 -4.90 -3.19
C ASN A 147 -24.70 -3.41 -3.46
N GLN A 148 -23.62 -2.61 -3.55
CA GLN A 148 -23.67 -1.15 -3.73
C GLN A 148 -24.51 -0.44 -2.65
N ASN A 149 -24.53 -0.97 -1.43
CA ASN A 149 -25.27 -0.40 -0.31
C ASN A 149 -24.42 0.59 0.48
N TRP A 150 -24.33 1.80 -0.01
CA TRP A 150 -23.49 2.87 0.53
C TRP A 150 -23.95 3.39 1.90
N ASP A 151 -25.19 3.17 2.30
CA ASP A 151 -25.68 3.61 3.63
C ASP A 151 -24.97 2.89 4.78
N LEU A 152 -24.46 1.69 4.55
CA LEU A 152 -23.68 0.93 5.52
C LEU A 152 -22.30 1.57 5.83
N GLN A 153 -21.83 2.49 5.00
CA GLN A 153 -20.59 3.23 5.27
C GLN A 153 -20.66 4.02 6.59
N LYS A 154 -21.85 4.42 7.02
CA LYS A 154 -22.04 5.18 8.27
C LYS A 154 -21.75 4.35 9.52
N ILE A 155 -21.96 3.04 9.45
CA ILE A 155 -21.73 2.13 10.59
C ILE A 155 -20.35 1.47 10.56
N GLN A 156 -19.69 1.45 9.42
CA GLN A 156 -18.38 0.83 9.24
C GLN A 156 -17.31 1.36 10.22
N PRO A 157 -17.19 2.70 10.48
CA PRO A 157 -16.21 3.26 11.41
C PRO A 157 -16.33 2.70 12.82
N PHE A 158 -17.56 2.41 13.27
CA PHE A 158 -17.78 1.85 14.61
C PHE A 158 -17.09 0.49 14.76
N PHE A 159 -17.21 -0.37 13.77
CA PHE A 159 -16.59 -1.70 13.81
C PHE A 159 -15.08 -1.66 13.51
N GLY A 160 -14.62 -0.76 12.65
CA GLY A 160 -13.23 -0.69 12.23
C GLY A 160 -12.31 0.10 13.19
N ALA A 161 -12.86 1.04 13.97
CA ALA A 161 -12.06 1.94 14.80
C ALA A 161 -12.64 2.19 16.19
N VAL A 162 -13.90 2.58 16.32
CA VAL A 162 -14.49 3.00 17.60
C VAL A 162 -14.55 1.84 18.61
N PHE A 163 -15.14 0.70 18.24
CA PHE A 163 -15.20 -0.46 19.12
C PHE A 163 -13.82 -1.04 19.44
N PRO A 164 -12.87 -1.18 18.49
CA PRO A 164 -11.50 -1.50 18.83
C PRO A 164 -10.88 -0.58 19.88
N ASN A 165 -11.02 0.75 19.71
CA ASN A 165 -10.55 1.72 20.70
C ASN A 165 -11.21 1.50 22.07
N TYR A 166 -12.53 1.36 22.12
CA TYR A 166 -13.26 1.11 23.35
C TYR A 166 -12.76 -0.14 24.10
N TYR A 167 -12.58 -1.26 23.39
CA TYR A 167 -12.09 -2.50 24.01
C TYR A 167 -10.62 -2.42 24.41
N LEU A 168 -9.79 -1.66 23.70
CA LEU A 168 -8.41 -1.37 24.12
C LEU A 168 -8.40 -0.62 25.46
N ASN A 169 -9.28 0.40 25.62
CA ASN A 169 -9.34 1.18 26.84
C ASN A 169 -9.78 0.35 28.07
N GLN A 170 -10.56 -0.72 27.89
CA GLN A 170 -10.89 -1.66 28.98
C GLN A 170 -9.66 -2.38 29.55
N CYS A 171 -8.57 -2.49 28.78
CA CYS A 171 -7.31 -3.07 29.25
C CYS A 171 -6.43 -2.10 30.06
N GLY A 172 -6.93 -0.89 30.35
CA GLY A 172 -6.22 0.13 31.11
C GLY A 172 -5.14 0.86 30.29
N GLU A 173 -4.31 1.62 30.96
CA GLU A 173 -3.27 2.42 30.33
C GLU A 173 -2.15 1.58 29.72
N THR A 174 -1.52 2.10 28.67
CA THR A 174 -0.33 1.50 28.07
C THR A 174 0.92 1.76 28.93
N THR A 175 1.74 0.76 29.11
CA THR A 175 3.01 0.88 29.86
C THR A 175 4.18 1.31 28.96
N LYS A 176 4.05 1.11 27.65
CA LYS A 176 5.09 1.44 26.66
C LYS A 176 4.43 2.00 25.40
N SER A 177 5.07 2.99 24.79
CA SER A 177 4.75 3.41 23.43
C SER A 177 5.27 2.36 22.46
N ASN A 178 4.38 1.76 21.67
CA ASN A 178 4.74 0.83 20.63
C ASN A 178 4.83 1.57 19.29
N GLU A 179 5.83 1.24 18.50
CA GLU A 179 5.92 1.71 17.12
C GLU A 179 4.76 1.13 16.30
N ILE A 180 4.12 1.97 15.48
CA ILE A 180 3.03 1.53 14.62
C ILE A 180 3.59 0.86 13.37
N LEU A 181 3.25 -0.40 13.19
CA LEU A 181 3.66 -1.22 12.05
C LEU A 181 2.64 -1.10 10.91
N PHE A 182 3.15 -1.07 9.68
CA PHE A 182 2.30 -1.12 8.50
C PHE A 182 1.67 -2.51 8.32
N SER A 183 0.43 -2.56 7.79
CA SER A 183 -0.29 -3.82 7.59
C SER A 183 0.44 -4.78 6.66
N LYS A 184 0.84 -5.94 7.18
CA LYS A 184 1.45 -7.03 6.41
C LYS A 184 0.44 -7.73 5.50
N CYS A 185 -0.84 -7.68 5.85
CA CYS A 185 -1.92 -8.29 5.08
C CYS A 185 -1.99 -7.68 3.68
N LEU A 186 -1.94 -6.34 3.59
CA LEU A 186 -1.97 -5.62 2.31
C LEU A 186 -0.82 -6.03 1.38
N GLY A 187 0.41 -6.12 1.90
CA GLY A 187 1.57 -6.54 1.12
C GLY A 187 1.45 -7.97 0.60
N LYS A 188 0.96 -8.89 1.43
CA LYS A 188 0.72 -10.29 1.03
C LYS A 188 -0.37 -10.40 -0.03
N THR A 189 -1.50 -9.74 0.16
CA THR A 189 -2.63 -9.76 -0.78
C THR A 189 -2.25 -9.17 -2.13
N SER A 190 -1.53 -8.04 -2.14
CA SER A 190 -1.03 -7.42 -3.37
C SER A 190 -0.07 -8.34 -4.12
N SER A 191 0.83 -9.02 -3.39
CA SER A 191 1.76 -10.00 -3.97
C SER A 191 1.03 -11.21 -4.56
N GLN A 192 0.03 -11.74 -3.85
CA GLN A 192 -0.80 -12.84 -4.32
C GLN A 192 -1.57 -12.47 -5.59
N TYR A 193 -2.19 -11.29 -5.63
CA TYR A 193 -2.89 -10.80 -6.79
C TYR A 193 -1.97 -10.60 -8.00
N THR A 194 -0.80 -10.05 -7.77
CA THR A 194 0.23 -9.90 -8.82
C THR A 194 0.68 -11.25 -9.35
N ASN A 195 0.88 -12.22 -8.47
CA ASN A 195 1.26 -13.59 -8.86
C ASN A 195 0.13 -14.27 -9.66
N TYR A 196 -1.11 -14.09 -9.26
CA TYR A 196 -2.27 -14.60 -10.00
C TYR A 196 -2.35 -14.02 -11.42
N LYS A 197 -2.21 -12.69 -11.57
CA LYS A 197 -2.15 -12.05 -12.89
C LYS A 197 -0.96 -12.53 -13.73
N ASN A 198 0.19 -12.78 -13.10
CA ASN A 198 1.34 -13.34 -13.79
C ASN A 198 1.07 -14.77 -14.27
N PHE A 199 0.36 -15.57 -13.47
CA PHE A 199 -0.07 -16.90 -13.84
C PHE A 199 -1.01 -16.87 -15.03
N GLU A 200 -2.06 -16.07 -15.02
CA GLU A 200 -3.00 -15.93 -16.17
C GLU A 200 -2.25 -15.54 -17.46
N LYS A 201 -1.33 -14.57 -17.39
CA LYS A 201 -0.52 -14.19 -18.54
C LYS A 201 0.37 -15.33 -19.06
N LEU A 202 0.93 -16.13 -18.18
CA LEU A 202 1.76 -17.27 -18.55
C LEU A 202 0.96 -18.35 -19.28
N THR A 203 -0.27 -18.62 -18.88
CA THR A 203 -1.13 -19.61 -19.58
C THR A 203 -1.36 -19.23 -21.04
N PHE A 204 -1.50 -17.92 -21.33
CA PHE A 204 -1.60 -17.43 -22.71
C PHE A 204 -0.26 -17.46 -23.46
N GLU A 205 0.86 -17.19 -22.78
CA GLU A 205 2.19 -17.19 -23.38
C GLU A 205 2.66 -18.61 -23.76
N LEU A 206 2.18 -19.64 -23.06
CA LEU A 206 2.55 -21.05 -23.23
C LEU A 206 1.67 -21.77 -24.26
N TYR A 207 1.69 -21.31 -25.52
CA TYR A 207 0.97 -21.90 -26.67
C TYR A 207 -0.57 -21.98 -26.51
N ASN A 208 -1.21 -21.04 -25.83
CA ASN A 208 -2.67 -21.00 -25.63
C ASN A 208 -3.28 -22.30 -25.05
N LYS A 209 -2.47 -23.13 -24.38
CA LYS A 209 -2.98 -24.28 -23.63
C LYS A 209 -3.36 -23.85 -22.24
N ILE A 210 -4.46 -24.41 -21.73
CA ILE A 210 -4.84 -24.23 -20.34
C ILE A 210 -3.92 -25.13 -19.50
N TYR A 211 -2.98 -24.50 -18.79
CA TYR A 211 -2.12 -25.19 -17.84
C TYR A 211 -2.62 -24.90 -16.43
N ASP A 212 -2.64 -25.94 -15.61
CA ASP A 212 -2.85 -25.77 -14.17
C ASP A 212 -1.60 -25.17 -13.51
N TYR A 213 -1.77 -24.67 -12.29
CA TYR A 213 -0.68 -24.13 -11.48
C TYR A 213 0.45 -25.15 -11.26
N ASP A 214 0.10 -26.42 -11.05
CA ASP A 214 1.06 -27.50 -10.82
C ASP A 214 1.80 -27.86 -12.11
N ASP A 215 1.15 -27.79 -13.28
CA ASP A 215 1.80 -27.98 -14.59
C ASP A 215 2.87 -26.94 -14.84
N ILE A 216 2.56 -25.66 -14.60
CA ILE A 216 3.53 -24.56 -14.77
C ILE A 216 4.71 -24.72 -13.80
N ASN A 217 4.44 -25.14 -12.55
CA ASN A 217 5.49 -25.43 -11.60
C ASN A 217 6.36 -26.62 -12.03
N LEU A 218 5.78 -27.65 -12.63
CA LEU A 218 6.52 -28.80 -13.14
C LEU A 218 7.43 -28.40 -14.30
N ILE A 219 6.90 -27.65 -15.27
CA ILE A 219 7.67 -27.11 -16.39
C ILE A 219 8.87 -26.28 -15.87
N PHE A 220 8.60 -25.38 -14.92
CA PHE A 220 9.65 -24.57 -14.31
C PHE A 220 10.70 -25.42 -13.61
N LYS A 221 10.30 -26.41 -12.81
CA LYS A 221 11.21 -27.33 -12.11
C LYS A 221 12.10 -28.10 -13.08
N GLN A 222 11.51 -28.61 -14.16
CA GLN A 222 12.27 -29.36 -15.18
C GLN A 222 13.34 -28.50 -15.84
N ILE A 223 12.98 -27.30 -16.25
CA ILE A 223 13.92 -26.36 -16.88
C ILE A 223 14.98 -25.93 -15.85
N TYR A 224 14.57 -25.54 -14.65
CA TYR A 224 15.48 -25.06 -13.60
C TYR A 224 16.47 -26.13 -13.16
N TYR A 225 16.04 -27.37 -12.97
CA TYR A 225 16.91 -28.49 -12.63
C TYR A 225 18.05 -28.71 -13.65
N GLN A 226 17.74 -28.61 -14.94
CA GLN A 226 18.76 -28.72 -15.98
C GLN A 226 19.77 -27.56 -15.93
N ILE A 227 19.32 -26.36 -15.58
CA ILE A 227 20.18 -25.19 -15.44
C ILE A 227 21.06 -25.27 -14.19
N GLU A 228 20.52 -25.85 -13.11
CA GLU A 228 21.23 -25.99 -11.83
C GLU A 228 22.41 -26.95 -11.91
N LEU A 229 22.32 -28.02 -12.72
CA LEU A 229 23.39 -28.98 -12.95
C LEU A 229 24.65 -28.35 -13.60
N ASP A 230 24.53 -27.20 -14.23
CA ASP A 230 25.58 -26.31 -14.73
C ASP A 230 26.59 -27.00 -15.70
N THR A 231 26.20 -28.11 -16.34
CA THR A 231 27.00 -28.75 -17.39
C THR A 231 26.56 -28.25 -18.76
N PRO A 232 27.46 -28.15 -19.76
CA PRO A 232 27.09 -27.70 -21.10
C PRO A 232 25.95 -28.49 -21.73
N GLU A 233 25.89 -29.80 -21.48
CA GLU A 233 24.83 -30.68 -21.98
C GLU A 233 23.48 -30.41 -21.28
N SER A 234 23.49 -30.23 -19.96
CA SER A 234 22.28 -29.95 -19.20
C SER A 234 21.71 -28.56 -19.54
N ILE A 235 22.57 -27.57 -19.70
CA ILE A 235 22.13 -26.22 -20.15
C ILE A 235 21.49 -26.29 -21.55
N ALA A 236 22.06 -27.07 -22.47
CA ALA A 236 21.47 -27.28 -23.78
C ALA A 236 20.10 -27.97 -23.71
N LYS A 237 19.95 -28.99 -22.85
CA LYS A 237 18.67 -29.64 -22.56
C LYS A 237 17.66 -28.66 -21.98
N GLY A 238 18.05 -27.86 -20.99
CA GLY A 238 17.21 -26.82 -20.40
C GLY A 238 16.71 -25.79 -21.41
N LYS A 239 17.58 -25.32 -22.31
CA LYS A 239 17.20 -24.44 -23.42
C LYS A 239 16.23 -25.11 -24.40
N LYS A 240 16.45 -26.38 -24.74
CA LYS A 240 15.56 -27.15 -25.63
C LYS A 240 14.15 -27.33 -24.97
N LEU A 241 14.09 -27.62 -23.69
CA LEU A 241 12.83 -27.68 -22.94
C LEU A 241 12.10 -26.32 -22.95
N ALA A 242 12.83 -25.23 -22.70
CA ALA A 242 12.25 -23.90 -22.77
C ALA A 242 11.70 -23.56 -24.15
N GLN A 243 12.35 -23.97 -25.22
CA GLN A 243 11.84 -23.83 -26.61
C GLN A 243 10.58 -24.66 -26.84
N ILE A 244 10.55 -25.92 -26.39
CA ILE A 244 9.39 -26.82 -26.54
C ILE A 244 8.14 -26.21 -25.88
N TYR A 245 8.29 -25.59 -24.70
CA TYR A 245 7.19 -24.96 -23.96
C TYR A 245 6.99 -23.48 -24.30
N ASN A 246 7.73 -22.92 -25.26
CA ASN A 246 7.72 -21.48 -25.58
C ASN A 246 8.00 -20.58 -24.39
N VAL A 247 8.91 -21.00 -23.51
CA VAL A 247 9.27 -20.28 -22.29
C VAL A 247 10.47 -19.38 -22.55
N ASN A 248 10.31 -18.08 -22.40
CA ASN A 248 11.40 -17.11 -22.47
C ASN A 248 11.92 -16.76 -21.06
N PHE A 249 12.99 -15.93 -20.99
CA PHE A 249 13.56 -15.51 -19.70
C PHE A 249 12.54 -14.80 -18.82
N LYS A 250 11.69 -13.91 -19.39
CA LYS A 250 10.66 -13.18 -18.63
C LYS A 250 9.60 -14.12 -18.06
N SER A 251 9.23 -15.16 -18.83
CA SER A 251 8.29 -16.20 -18.36
C SER A 251 8.91 -17.02 -17.21
N LEU A 252 10.20 -17.38 -17.28
CA LEU A 252 10.91 -18.06 -16.19
C LEU A 252 11.00 -17.18 -14.94
N GLU A 253 11.25 -15.88 -15.09
CA GLU A 253 11.24 -14.94 -13.95
C GLU A 253 9.87 -14.85 -13.29
N LYS A 254 8.78 -14.83 -14.08
CA LYS A 254 7.41 -14.86 -13.52
C LYS A 254 7.15 -16.19 -12.78
N MET A 255 7.50 -17.33 -13.39
CA MET A 255 7.34 -18.67 -12.79
C MET A 255 8.09 -18.81 -11.48
N SER A 256 9.29 -18.25 -11.36
CA SER A 256 10.09 -18.30 -10.13
C SER A 256 9.42 -17.63 -8.94
N LYS A 257 8.61 -16.58 -9.17
CA LYS A 257 7.94 -15.80 -8.11
C LYS A 257 6.88 -16.61 -7.35
N PHE A 258 6.21 -17.53 -8.03
CA PHE A 258 5.22 -18.40 -7.40
C PHE A 258 5.66 -19.86 -7.28
N SER A 259 6.88 -20.19 -7.70
CA SER A 259 7.44 -21.52 -7.52
C SER A 259 7.60 -21.90 -6.04
N LYS A 260 7.23 -23.15 -5.71
CA LYS A 260 7.41 -23.74 -4.39
C LYS A 260 8.81 -24.32 -4.17
N LEU A 261 9.76 -24.09 -5.10
CA LEU A 261 11.14 -24.59 -4.94
C LEU A 261 11.85 -23.93 -3.74
N ARG A 262 12.57 -24.76 -3.02
CA ARG A 262 13.47 -24.30 -1.94
C ARG A 262 14.82 -25.03 -2.05
N PRO A 263 15.97 -24.32 -2.05
CA PRO A 263 16.10 -22.86 -1.96
C PRO A 263 15.47 -22.12 -3.17
N LYS A 264 15.22 -20.82 -3.01
CA LYS A 264 14.67 -20.02 -4.13
C LYS A 264 15.64 -19.99 -5.31
N PRO A 265 15.13 -20.06 -6.56
CA PRO A 265 15.97 -20.06 -7.76
C PRO A 265 16.83 -18.80 -7.90
N GLU A 266 18.08 -18.99 -8.32
CA GLU A 266 19.01 -17.90 -8.60
C GLU A 266 18.73 -17.26 -9.97
N ILE A 267 17.91 -16.24 -10.00
CA ILE A 267 17.52 -15.51 -11.19
C ILE A 267 18.71 -14.96 -12.00
N PRO A 268 19.79 -14.41 -11.37
CA PRO A 268 20.97 -13.94 -12.12
C PRO A 268 21.65 -15.04 -12.94
N LYS A 269 21.68 -16.28 -12.43
CA LYS A 269 22.25 -17.43 -13.14
C LYS A 269 21.41 -17.79 -14.38
N ILE A 270 20.08 -17.86 -14.20
CA ILE A 270 19.13 -18.09 -15.28
C ILE A 270 19.27 -17.01 -16.37
N ARG A 271 19.38 -15.76 -15.95
CA ARG A 271 19.52 -14.61 -16.86
C ARG A 271 20.75 -14.74 -17.76
N LYS A 272 21.92 -15.06 -17.20
CA LYS A 272 23.16 -15.24 -17.98
C LYS A 272 22.99 -16.28 -19.07
N ILE A 273 22.29 -17.39 -18.77
CA ILE A 273 22.14 -18.51 -19.73
C ILE A 273 21.18 -18.13 -20.88
N PHE A 274 20.11 -17.37 -20.62
CA PHE A 274 19.10 -17.05 -21.63
C PHE A 274 19.34 -15.74 -22.40
N THR A 275 20.16 -14.80 -21.89
CA THR A 275 20.46 -13.54 -22.59
C THR A 275 21.58 -13.62 -23.61
N VAL A 276 22.33 -14.73 -23.67
CA VAL A 276 23.46 -14.91 -24.59
C VAL A 276 23.02 -15.24 -26.02
N VAL A 277 21.73 -15.48 -26.28
CA VAL A 277 21.25 -15.75 -27.65
C VAL A 277 20.61 -14.51 -28.27
N LYS A 278 21.38 -13.73 -29.03
CA LYS A 278 20.80 -12.86 -30.06
C LYS A 278 20.15 -13.79 -31.11
N PRO A 279 18.86 -13.59 -31.48
CA PRO A 279 18.30 -14.33 -32.59
C PRO A 279 19.10 -13.97 -33.86
N SER A 280 19.75 -14.96 -34.48
CA SER A 280 20.24 -14.83 -35.83
C SER A 280 19.02 -14.55 -36.73
N LYS A 281 19.03 -13.40 -37.41
CA LYS A 281 18.12 -13.11 -38.52
C LYS A 281 18.45 -14.06 -39.66
N THR A 282 17.77 -15.18 -39.74
CA THR A 282 17.61 -15.91 -41.00
C THR A 282 16.13 -15.78 -41.37
N ILE A 283 15.89 -14.81 -42.23
CA ILE A 283 14.67 -14.75 -43.04
C ILE A 283 14.86 -15.82 -44.10
N ASP A 284 14.36 -17.02 -43.90
CA ASP A 284 14.14 -17.95 -44.99
C ASP A 284 12.86 -17.54 -45.69
N THR A 285 13.04 -16.93 -46.85
CA THR A 285 12.00 -16.67 -47.84
C THR A 285 11.37 -18.01 -48.25
N ILE A 286 10.11 -18.20 -47.93
CA ILE A 286 9.27 -19.25 -48.48
C ILE A 286 8.99 -18.87 -49.94
N PRO A 287 9.33 -19.70 -50.97
CA PRO A 287 8.91 -19.44 -52.34
C PRO A 287 7.40 -19.64 -52.47
N ALA A 288 6.76 -18.67 -53.11
CA ALA A 288 5.35 -18.74 -53.49
C ALA A 288 5.14 -19.89 -54.46
N ILE A 289 4.13 -20.73 -54.18
CA ILE A 289 3.43 -21.57 -55.15
C ILE A 289 1.95 -21.20 -55.09
#